data_98ada3e75e73f9e677cfa91d6ce515bc
#
_entry.id   98ada3e75e73f9e677cfa91d6ce515bc
#
_cell.length_a   1.000
_cell.length_b   1.000
_cell.length_c   1.000
_cell.angle_alpha   90.00
_cell.angle_beta   90.00
_cell.angle_gamma   90.00
#
_symmetry.space_group_name_H-M   'P 1'
#
loop_
_entity.id
_entity.type
_entity.pdbx_description
1 polymer ?
#
loop_
_entity_poly.entity_id
_entity_poly.type
_entity_poly.pdbx_seq_one_letter_code
_entity_poly.pdbx_strand_id
1 'polypeptide(L)'
;MNILFLMKYYSLGGVEMVTNVLASRFLDNGCRVSIVSFIEPSNEILCRKDSRIIYYLLSGFNTSKKNIDQLRNILIEEKIDIVINQWGLPYVPIYVLKKASKGLSLKIFSVHHNSPKTNGRLKDIEIAMSETNNKFCALILCMKKVLTYYVTSYSMWYVYQKSDKYILLSDSYIREFLSFTRVKKATKLVVITNPITIPYIEEYEKILSYKKKEIIYVGRIDYNQKRVYRVIEVWKLLEKKYPDWKLIIIGDGEEKSKLEEQSFQLGLKRIVFEGFKNPLEYYKYASLLILTSEYEGFPLVIPEGMAWGVVPCVYGSYSAVYDIVKDDVNGIIIEPQKDEFDAENMAERMSLLMCDNVRLKLMAKAAKQMSNQYSLDVVSDSWYKLFV
;
A
#
# COMPACT_ATOMS: atom_id res chain seq x y z
N MET A 1 7.46 6.42 -26.77
CA MET A 1 6.89 7.27 -25.70
C MET A 1 7.88 7.32 -24.55
N ASN A 2 8.08 8.52 -23.97
CA ASN A 2 9.04 8.74 -22.90
C ASN A 2 8.29 9.09 -21.62
N ILE A 3 8.44 8.26 -20.60
CA ILE A 3 7.69 8.34 -19.33
C ILE A 3 8.66 8.69 -18.20
N LEU A 4 8.27 9.64 -17.35
CA LEU A 4 9.03 10.01 -16.16
C LEU A 4 8.19 9.73 -14.91
N PHE A 5 8.71 8.94 -13.98
CA PHE A 5 8.17 8.81 -12.63
C PHE A 5 8.81 9.86 -11.72
N LEU A 6 7.97 10.69 -11.08
CA LEU A 6 8.42 11.71 -10.13
C LEU A 6 8.06 11.28 -8.71
N MET A 7 9.07 11.19 -7.84
CA MET A 7 8.94 10.65 -6.47
C MET A 7 9.57 11.60 -5.45
N LYS A 8 9.13 11.54 -4.21
CA LYS A 8 9.79 12.26 -3.10
C LYS A 8 11.14 11.62 -2.77
N TYR A 9 11.14 10.32 -2.56
CA TYR A 9 12.32 9.47 -2.36
C TYR A 9 12.14 8.17 -3.12
N TYR A 10 13.25 7.51 -3.38
CA TYR A 10 13.28 6.22 -4.05
C TYR A 10 14.03 5.24 -3.14
N SER A 11 13.28 4.50 -2.30
CA SER A 11 13.78 3.58 -1.28
C SER A 11 12.98 2.29 -1.30
N LEU A 12 13.27 1.30 -0.47
CA LEU A 12 12.44 0.08 -0.39
C LEU A 12 11.10 0.38 0.26
N GLY A 13 10.03 0.25 -0.54
CA GLY A 13 8.65 0.45 -0.11
C GLY A 13 7.66 -0.02 -1.18
N GLY A 14 6.37 -0.05 -0.83
CA GLY A 14 5.33 -0.53 -1.75
C GLY A 14 5.20 0.32 -3.02
N VAL A 15 5.30 1.64 -2.90
CA VAL A 15 5.20 2.57 -4.04
C VAL A 15 6.35 2.38 -5.02
N GLU A 16 7.56 2.20 -4.49
CA GLU A 16 8.77 2.02 -5.27
C GLU A 16 8.79 0.65 -5.97
N MET A 17 8.34 -0.40 -5.31
CA MET A 17 8.18 -1.73 -5.93
C MET A 17 7.17 -1.69 -7.07
N VAL A 18 6.02 -1.05 -6.88
CA VAL A 18 5.02 -0.83 -7.94
C VAL A 18 5.61 -0.03 -9.10
N THR A 19 6.36 1.04 -8.78
CA THR A 19 7.03 1.88 -9.80
C THR A 19 8.01 1.04 -10.62
N ASN A 20 8.83 0.20 -9.99
CA ASN A 20 9.81 -0.64 -10.69
C ASN A 20 9.13 -1.65 -11.64
N VAL A 21 8.10 -2.33 -11.15
CA VAL A 21 7.38 -3.34 -11.94
C VAL A 21 6.68 -2.69 -13.15
N LEU A 22 6.01 -1.54 -12.95
CA LEU A 22 5.39 -0.78 -14.04
C LEU A 22 6.45 -0.23 -15.01
N ALA A 23 7.54 0.32 -14.50
CA ALA A 23 8.64 0.86 -15.31
C ALA A 23 9.25 -0.22 -16.21
N SER A 24 9.53 -1.41 -15.67
CA SER A 24 10.03 -2.54 -16.46
C SER A 24 9.03 -2.98 -17.53
N ARG A 25 7.74 -3.05 -17.19
CA ARG A 25 6.68 -3.37 -18.17
C ARG A 25 6.59 -2.31 -19.29
N PHE A 26 6.72 -1.03 -18.97
CA PHE A 26 6.70 0.02 -19.98
C PHE A 26 7.94 -0.03 -20.89
N LEU A 27 9.11 -0.35 -20.33
CA LEU A 27 10.35 -0.58 -21.10
C LEU A 27 10.20 -1.77 -22.07
N ASP A 28 9.64 -2.89 -21.60
CA ASP A 28 9.40 -4.10 -22.41
C ASP A 28 8.46 -3.82 -23.60
N ASN A 29 7.54 -2.86 -23.43
CA ASN A 29 6.62 -2.41 -24.48
C ASN A 29 7.16 -1.21 -25.29
N GLY A 30 8.48 -0.98 -25.28
CA GLY A 30 9.16 -0.01 -26.15
C GLY A 30 9.09 1.44 -25.69
N CYS A 31 8.65 1.72 -24.46
CA CYS A 31 8.78 3.05 -23.87
C CYS A 31 10.20 3.29 -23.37
N ARG A 32 10.60 4.56 -23.24
CA ARG A 32 11.76 4.96 -22.42
C ARG A 32 11.25 5.38 -21.06
N VAL A 33 11.94 5.01 -20.00
CA VAL A 33 11.52 5.32 -18.65
C VAL A 33 12.64 5.96 -17.85
N SER A 34 12.31 7.09 -17.21
CA SER A 34 13.18 7.79 -16.26
C SER A 34 12.51 7.88 -14.90
N ILE A 35 13.30 7.85 -13.83
CA ILE A 35 12.85 8.07 -12.44
C ILE A 35 13.59 9.30 -11.91
N VAL A 36 12.83 10.23 -11.33
CA VAL A 36 13.36 11.42 -10.66
C VAL A 36 12.90 11.41 -9.20
N SER A 37 13.84 11.54 -8.27
CA SER A 37 13.48 11.76 -6.86
C SER A 37 14.05 13.07 -6.31
N PHE A 38 13.40 13.60 -5.26
CA PHE A 38 13.85 14.81 -4.56
C PHE A 38 14.88 14.50 -3.49
N ILE A 39 14.86 13.30 -2.93
CA ILE A 39 15.73 12.85 -1.84
C ILE A 39 16.52 11.65 -2.33
N GLU A 40 17.72 11.52 -1.83
CA GLU A 40 18.67 10.48 -2.19
C GLU A 40 18.05 9.07 -2.05
N PRO A 41 18.24 8.19 -3.04
CA PRO A 41 17.71 6.84 -3.04
C PRO A 41 18.48 5.93 -2.08
N SER A 42 17.90 4.83 -1.67
CA SER A 42 18.68 3.78 -1.01
C SER A 42 19.46 2.95 -2.03
N ASN A 43 20.66 2.50 -1.66
CA ASN A 43 21.46 1.61 -2.51
C ASN A 43 20.73 0.32 -2.88
N GLU A 44 19.93 -0.21 -1.96
CA GLU A 44 19.18 -1.44 -2.16
C GLU A 44 18.16 -1.35 -3.30
N ILE A 45 17.44 -0.21 -3.44
CA ILE A 45 16.47 -0.05 -4.53
C ILE A 45 17.18 0.17 -5.87
N LEU A 46 18.32 0.87 -5.87
CA LEU A 46 19.11 1.07 -7.08
C LEU A 46 19.66 -0.24 -7.65
N CYS A 47 20.03 -1.18 -6.79
CA CYS A 47 20.44 -2.53 -7.21
C CYS A 47 19.30 -3.38 -7.77
N ARG A 48 18.05 -3.07 -7.41
CA ARG A 48 16.86 -3.82 -7.83
C ARG A 48 16.14 -3.21 -9.04
N LYS A 49 16.48 -1.99 -9.43
CA LYS A 49 15.87 -1.37 -10.59
C LYS A 49 16.34 -2.03 -11.89
N ASP A 50 15.50 -2.05 -12.91
CA ASP A 50 15.89 -2.42 -14.26
C ASP A 50 17.03 -1.50 -14.74
N SER A 51 18.09 -2.09 -15.28
CA SER A 51 19.29 -1.35 -15.73
C SER A 51 19.00 -0.32 -16.84
N ARG A 52 17.92 -0.52 -17.59
CA ARG A 52 17.46 0.38 -18.65
C ARG A 52 16.82 1.67 -18.12
N ILE A 53 16.44 1.72 -16.83
CA ILE A 53 15.84 2.91 -16.20
C ILE A 53 16.92 3.95 -15.94
N ILE A 54 16.72 5.17 -16.43
CA ILE A 54 17.59 6.32 -16.15
C ILE A 54 17.12 6.97 -14.84
N TYR A 55 18.05 7.21 -13.93
CA TYR A 55 17.72 7.81 -12.64
C TYR A 55 18.36 9.19 -12.47
N TYR A 56 17.57 10.13 -11.92
CA TYR A 56 17.98 11.51 -11.63
C TYR A 56 17.63 11.90 -10.19
N LEU A 57 18.50 12.71 -9.56
CA LEU A 57 18.30 13.24 -8.22
C LEU A 57 18.19 14.78 -8.29
N LEU A 58 17.15 15.32 -7.64
CA LEU A 58 16.97 16.75 -7.41
C LEU A 58 17.64 17.22 -6.11
N SER A 59 17.62 18.52 -5.87
CA SER A 59 18.31 19.16 -4.73
C SER A 59 17.42 19.30 -3.49
N GLY A 60 16.90 18.16 -2.97
CA GLY A 60 16.06 18.11 -1.77
C GLY A 60 14.58 18.43 -2.00
N PHE A 61 13.74 18.09 -1.02
CA PHE A 61 12.26 18.18 -1.12
C PHE A 61 11.76 19.62 -0.85
N ASN A 62 11.95 20.49 -1.81
CA ASN A 62 11.54 21.91 -1.75
C ASN A 62 11.16 22.47 -3.13
N THR A 63 10.62 23.69 -3.15
CA THR A 63 10.16 24.39 -4.37
C THR A 63 11.21 25.35 -4.96
N SER A 64 12.49 25.10 -4.72
CA SER A 64 13.58 25.99 -5.15
C SER A 64 13.63 26.14 -6.67
N LYS A 65 14.16 27.26 -7.13
CA LYS A 65 14.45 27.51 -8.55
C LYS A 65 15.38 26.44 -9.11
N LYS A 66 16.38 26.00 -8.33
CA LYS A 66 17.30 24.93 -8.70
C LYS A 66 16.59 23.64 -9.10
N ASN A 67 15.63 23.20 -8.29
CA ASN A 67 14.82 22.01 -8.59
C ASN A 67 13.96 22.19 -9.85
N ILE A 68 13.40 23.38 -10.04
CA ILE A 68 12.60 23.71 -11.23
C ILE A 68 13.46 23.65 -12.48
N ASP A 69 14.64 24.27 -12.46
CA ASP A 69 15.55 24.32 -13.60
C ASP A 69 16.15 22.93 -13.92
N GLN A 70 16.55 22.17 -12.89
CA GLN A 70 17.02 20.79 -13.05
C GLN A 70 15.95 19.90 -13.68
N LEU A 71 14.72 19.91 -13.13
CA LEU A 71 13.63 19.09 -13.68
C LEU A 71 13.29 19.53 -15.11
N ARG A 72 13.30 20.83 -15.41
CA ARG A 72 13.06 21.33 -16.77
C ARG A 72 14.08 20.79 -17.78
N ASN A 73 15.35 20.80 -17.42
CA ASN A 73 16.40 20.25 -18.28
C ASN A 73 16.16 18.77 -18.56
N ILE A 74 15.87 17.98 -17.53
CA ILE A 74 15.53 16.55 -17.66
C ILE A 74 14.33 16.35 -18.60
N LEU A 75 13.25 17.13 -18.41
CA LEU A 75 12.04 17.03 -19.24
C LEU A 75 12.34 17.29 -20.73
N ILE A 76 13.24 18.22 -21.03
CA ILE A 76 13.62 18.58 -22.39
C ILE A 76 14.61 17.56 -22.98
N GLU A 77 15.67 17.22 -22.27
CA GLU A 77 16.73 16.31 -22.72
C GLU A 77 16.17 14.90 -22.99
N GLU A 78 15.34 14.38 -22.08
CA GLU A 78 14.70 13.07 -22.22
C GLU A 78 13.43 13.11 -23.10
N LYS A 79 13.02 14.28 -23.59
CA LYS A 79 11.83 14.48 -24.44
C LYS A 79 10.58 13.83 -23.83
N ILE A 80 10.32 14.13 -22.54
CA ILE A 80 9.26 13.47 -21.78
C ILE A 80 7.86 13.80 -22.33
N ASP A 81 7.09 12.75 -22.62
CA ASP A 81 5.70 12.84 -23.07
C ASP A 81 4.72 12.80 -21.88
N ILE A 82 5.06 11.99 -20.85
CA ILE A 82 4.20 11.74 -19.70
C ILE A 82 5.01 11.79 -18.41
N VAL A 83 4.47 12.50 -17.40
CA VAL A 83 4.99 12.46 -16.04
C VAL A 83 3.96 11.80 -15.14
N ILE A 84 4.35 10.71 -14.46
CA ILE A 84 3.59 10.05 -13.41
C ILE A 84 4.15 10.51 -12.06
N ASN A 85 3.46 11.46 -11.43
CA ASN A 85 3.77 11.93 -10.10
C ASN A 85 3.23 10.94 -9.07
N GLN A 86 4.11 10.17 -8.44
CA GLN A 86 3.76 9.16 -7.42
C GLN A 86 3.39 9.76 -6.04
N TRP A 87 3.37 11.08 -5.92
CA TRP A 87 3.08 11.80 -4.68
C TRP A 87 1.88 12.74 -4.85
N GLY A 88 0.70 12.14 -4.98
CA GLY A 88 -0.57 12.83 -5.22
C GLY A 88 -1.11 13.67 -4.05
N LEU A 89 -0.47 13.68 -2.90
CA LEU A 89 -0.91 14.47 -1.74
C LEU A 89 -0.12 15.78 -1.55
N PRO A 90 1.23 15.79 -1.43
CA PRO A 90 1.97 17.02 -1.16
C PRO A 90 2.05 17.90 -2.41
N TYR A 91 1.91 19.22 -2.21
CA TYR A 91 1.93 20.18 -3.30
C TYR A 91 3.32 20.37 -3.95
N VAL A 92 4.42 20.06 -3.22
CA VAL A 92 5.79 20.33 -3.68
C VAL A 92 6.11 19.69 -5.04
N PRO A 93 5.90 18.38 -5.27
CA PRO A 93 6.22 17.76 -6.55
C PRO A 93 5.45 18.39 -7.71
N ILE A 94 4.13 18.55 -7.55
CA ILE A 94 3.29 19.11 -8.63
C ILE A 94 3.60 20.60 -8.89
N TYR A 95 3.95 21.36 -7.86
CA TYR A 95 4.36 22.76 -8.03
C TYR A 95 5.63 22.87 -8.88
N VAL A 96 6.68 22.13 -8.49
CA VAL A 96 7.95 22.10 -9.23
C VAL A 96 7.72 21.63 -10.66
N LEU A 97 6.96 20.56 -10.84
CA LEU A 97 6.63 19.98 -12.14
C LEU A 97 5.89 20.98 -13.04
N LYS A 98 4.86 21.65 -12.54
CA LYS A 98 4.10 22.66 -13.33
C LYS A 98 4.94 23.86 -13.73
N LYS A 99 5.91 24.26 -12.90
CA LYS A 99 6.84 25.33 -13.24
C LYS A 99 7.89 24.88 -14.26
N ALA A 100 8.43 23.66 -14.07
CA ALA A 100 9.42 23.07 -14.99
C ALA A 100 8.83 22.77 -16.37
N SER A 101 7.57 22.33 -16.44
CA SER A 101 6.89 21.97 -17.69
C SER A 101 6.25 23.15 -18.44
N LYS A 102 6.43 24.40 -17.99
CA LYS A 102 5.83 25.56 -18.66
C LYS A 102 6.30 25.67 -20.12
N GLY A 103 5.33 25.64 -21.06
CA GLY A 103 5.59 25.70 -22.51
C GLY A 103 6.00 24.37 -23.14
N LEU A 104 6.01 23.26 -22.36
CA LEU A 104 6.21 21.90 -22.89
C LEU A 104 4.86 21.21 -23.08
N SER A 105 4.77 20.37 -24.13
CA SER A 105 3.59 19.54 -24.39
C SER A 105 3.80 18.17 -23.75
N LEU A 106 3.29 17.98 -22.53
CA LEU A 106 3.33 16.69 -21.81
C LEU A 106 2.07 16.51 -20.95
N LYS A 107 1.71 15.25 -20.67
CA LYS A 107 0.59 14.90 -19.78
C LYS A 107 1.12 14.67 -18.35
N ILE A 108 0.37 15.11 -17.34
CA ILE A 108 0.71 14.95 -15.91
C ILE A 108 -0.34 14.12 -15.24
N PHE A 109 0.03 12.94 -14.73
CA PHE A 109 -0.80 12.05 -13.96
C PHE A 109 -0.30 11.98 -12.52
N SER A 110 -1.15 12.25 -11.53
CA SER A 110 -0.77 12.15 -10.12
C SER A 110 -1.48 10.98 -9.45
N VAL A 111 -0.72 10.15 -8.77
CA VAL A 111 -1.22 8.94 -8.08
C VAL A 111 -1.28 9.21 -6.58
N HIS A 112 -2.41 8.89 -5.96
CA HIS A 112 -2.60 8.97 -4.52
C HIS A 112 -2.53 7.58 -3.89
N HIS A 113 -1.45 7.31 -3.16
CA HIS A 113 -1.15 5.99 -2.63
C HIS A 113 -1.75 5.69 -1.24
N ASN A 114 -2.62 6.54 -0.71
CA ASN A 114 -3.26 6.35 0.59
C ASN A 114 -4.78 6.52 0.49
N SER A 115 -5.51 6.19 1.57
CA SER A 115 -6.90 6.63 1.71
C SER A 115 -6.95 8.17 1.72
N PRO A 116 -7.87 8.80 0.97
CA PRO A 116 -7.97 10.25 0.96
C PRO A 116 -8.27 10.88 2.33
N LYS A 117 -9.07 10.22 3.16
CA LYS A 117 -9.44 10.71 4.50
C LYS A 117 -8.42 10.39 5.57
N THR A 118 -7.67 9.31 5.39
CA THR A 118 -6.78 8.79 6.43
C THR A 118 -5.32 8.96 5.99
N ASN A 119 -4.67 9.98 6.53
CA ASN A 119 -3.24 10.15 6.37
C ASN A 119 -2.53 10.02 7.72
N GLY A 120 -1.26 9.59 7.72
CA GLY A 120 -0.51 9.36 8.94
C GLY A 120 -0.51 10.56 9.89
N ARG A 121 -0.40 11.79 9.37
CA ARG A 121 -0.38 13.01 10.19
C ARG A 121 -1.67 13.24 10.99
N LEU A 122 -2.83 12.96 10.38
CA LEU A 122 -4.11 13.08 11.07
C LEU A 122 -4.26 11.96 12.10
N LYS A 123 -3.85 10.74 11.78
CA LYS A 123 -3.87 9.61 12.72
C LYS A 123 -2.91 9.81 13.90
N ASP A 124 -1.70 10.30 13.67
CA ASP A 124 -0.76 10.61 14.75
C ASP A 124 -1.36 11.65 15.74
N ILE A 125 -2.09 12.65 15.22
CA ILE A 125 -2.78 13.64 16.08
C ILE A 125 -3.94 12.98 16.82
N GLU A 126 -4.73 12.10 16.18
CA GLU A 126 -5.83 11.37 16.83
C GLU A 126 -5.32 10.47 17.97
N ILE A 127 -4.21 9.76 17.75
CA ILE A 127 -3.57 8.93 18.77
C ILE A 127 -3.10 9.81 19.94
N ALA A 128 -2.37 10.91 19.66
CA ALA A 128 -1.93 11.84 20.71
C ALA A 128 -3.11 12.45 21.49
N MET A 129 -4.27 12.65 20.84
CA MET A 129 -5.49 13.11 21.52
C MET A 129 -6.09 12.05 22.44
N SER A 130 -6.05 10.77 22.06
CA SER A 130 -6.57 9.68 22.89
C SER A 130 -5.68 9.36 24.11
N GLU A 131 -4.39 9.66 24.01
CA GLU A 131 -3.40 9.41 25.06
C GLU A 131 -3.26 10.56 26.07
N THR A 132 -3.79 11.77 25.76
CA THR A 132 -3.62 12.92 26.64
C THR A 132 -4.79 13.11 27.61
N ASN A 133 -4.49 13.18 28.90
CA ASN A 133 -5.44 13.54 29.95
C ASN A 133 -5.49 15.06 30.23
N ASN A 134 -4.61 15.84 29.60
CA ASN A 134 -4.53 17.29 29.80
C ASN A 134 -5.48 18.03 28.85
N LYS A 135 -6.51 18.67 29.38
CA LYS A 135 -7.53 19.41 28.61
C LYS A 135 -6.95 20.52 27.72
N PHE A 136 -5.88 21.19 28.17
CA PHE A 136 -5.23 22.25 27.39
C PHE A 136 -4.45 21.63 26.19
N CYS A 137 -3.72 20.53 26.41
CA CYS A 137 -3.06 19.78 25.34
C CYS A 137 -4.09 19.23 24.35
N ALA A 138 -5.22 18.68 24.83
CA ALA A 138 -6.29 18.19 23.97
C ALA A 138 -6.87 19.30 23.08
N LEU A 139 -7.06 20.53 23.61
CA LEU A 139 -7.52 21.67 22.82
C LEU A 139 -6.51 22.05 21.71
N ILE A 140 -5.21 22.10 22.04
CA ILE A 140 -4.15 22.39 21.06
C ILE A 140 -4.13 21.30 19.96
N LEU A 141 -4.21 20.03 20.32
CA LEU A 141 -4.26 18.92 19.38
C LEU A 141 -5.51 18.99 18.49
N CYS A 142 -6.66 19.38 19.05
CA CYS A 142 -7.89 19.58 18.26
C CYS A 142 -7.70 20.70 17.22
N MET A 143 -7.14 21.84 17.59
CA MET A 143 -6.83 22.93 16.66
C MET A 143 -5.83 22.47 15.59
N LYS A 144 -4.78 21.73 15.99
CA LYS A 144 -3.79 21.16 15.07
C LYS A 144 -4.44 20.18 14.10
N LYS A 145 -5.37 19.33 14.57
CA LYS A 145 -6.14 18.40 13.72
C LYS A 145 -6.93 19.14 12.66
N VAL A 146 -7.69 20.16 13.06
CA VAL A 146 -8.49 20.98 12.14
C VAL A 146 -7.61 21.66 11.10
N LEU A 147 -6.52 22.30 11.52
CA LEU A 147 -5.59 22.95 10.60
C LEU A 147 -4.95 21.93 9.63
N THR A 148 -4.48 20.79 10.14
CA THR A 148 -3.88 19.71 9.34
C THR A 148 -4.88 19.16 8.33
N TYR A 149 -6.15 19.01 8.72
CA TYR A 149 -7.22 18.57 7.81
C TYR A 149 -7.37 19.55 6.65
N TYR A 150 -7.51 20.84 6.88
CA TYR A 150 -7.69 21.82 5.82
C TYR A 150 -6.46 21.97 4.92
N VAL A 151 -5.27 22.00 5.51
CA VAL A 151 -4.00 22.06 4.74
C VAL A 151 -3.85 20.83 3.85
N THR A 152 -4.15 19.65 4.36
CA THR A 152 -4.06 18.40 3.60
C THR A 152 -5.12 18.34 2.50
N SER A 153 -6.36 18.70 2.81
CA SER A 153 -7.46 18.79 1.86
C SER A 153 -7.15 19.75 0.72
N TYR A 154 -6.67 20.95 1.04
CA TYR A 154 -6.26 21.95 0.04
C TYR A 154 -5.09 21.47 -0.80
N SER A 155 -4.08 20.85 -0.19
CA SER A 155 -2.93 20.29 -0.93
C SER A 155 -3.37 19.22 -1.94
N MET A 156 -4.24 18.28 -1.53
CA MET A 156 -4.80 17.26 -2.42
C MET A 156 -5.62 17.86 -3.54
N TRP A 157 -6.50 18.84 -3.21
CA TRP A 157 -7.27 19.60 -4.21
C TRP A 157 -6.34 20.31 -5.21
N TYR A 158 -5.27 20.94 -4.74
CA TYR A 158 -4.30 21.62 -5.60
C TYR A 158 -3.61 20.65 -6.56
N VAL A 159 -3.17 19.49 -6.08
CA VAL A 159 -2.57 18.45 -6.93
C VAL A 159 -3.58 17.98 -7.98
N TYR A 160 -4.82 17.71 -7.58
CA TYR A 160 -5.91 17.34 -8.50
C TYR A 160 -6.12 18.39 -9.59
N GLN A 161 -6.18 19.68 -9.23
CA GLN A 161 -6.40 20.78 -10.19
C GLN A 161 -5.26 20.90 -11.21
N LYS A 162 -4.01 20.67 -10.76
CA LYS A 162 -2.81 20.84 -11.59
C LYS A 162 -2.43 19.60 -12.40
N SER A 163 -3.05 18.47 -12.16
CA SER A 163 -2.88 17.23 -12.94
C SER A 163 -3.88 17.17 -14.09
N ASP A 164 -3.55 16.46 -15.16
CA ASP A 164 -4.47 16.13 -16.26
C ASP A 164 -5.38 14.99 -15.83
N LYS A 165 -4.85 13.99 -15.12
CA LYS A 165 -5.59 12.94 -14.43
C LYS A 165 -5.06 12.75 -13.02
N TYR A 166 -5.96 12.35 -12.12
CA TYR A 166 -5.65 12.06 -10.73
C TYR A 166 -6.11 10.63 -10.41
N ILE A 167 -5.15 9.78 -10.08
CA ILE A 167 -5.35 8.35 -9.95
C ILE A 167 -5.56 7.98 -8.48
N LEU A 168 -6.65 7.29 -8.21
CA LEU A 168 -6.95 6.62 -6.95
C LEU A 168 -6.75 5.11 -7.12
N LEU A 169 -6.44 4.41 -6.04
CA LEU A 169 -6.12 2.98 -6.08
C LEU A 169 -7.33 2.07 -5.86
N SER A 170 -8.50 2.65 -5.57
CA SER A 170 -9.72 1.91 -5.25
C SER A 170 -10.96 2.75 -5.58
N ASP A 171 -12.04 2.12 -6.05
CA ASP A 171 -13.30 2.80 -6.36
C ASP A 171 -13.95 3.41 -5.11
N SER A 172 -13.85 2.76 -3.98
CA SER A 172 -14.36 3.27 -2.70
C SER A 172 -13.71 4.58 -2.28
N TYR A 173 -12.49 4.87 -2.74
CA TYR A 173 -11.79 6.14 -2.48
C TYR A 173 -12.36 7.34 -3.23
N ILE A 174 -13.17 7.14 -4.26
CA ILE A 174 -13.82 8.25 -4.99
C ILE A 174 -14.68 9.09 -4.04
N ARG A 175 -15.54 8.44 -3.25
CA ARG A 175 -16.41 9.15 -2.29
C ARG A 175 -15.60 9.85 -1.21
N GLU A 176 -14.55 9.21 -0.71
CA GLU A 176 -13.66 9.79 0.29
C GLU A 176 -12.95 11.03 -0.25
N PHE A 177 -12.39 10.94 -1.47
CA PHE A 177 -11.73 12.06 -2.13
C PHE A 177 -12.67 13.25 -2.32
N LEU A 178 -13.87 13.03 -2.86
CA LEU A 178 -14.86 14.08 -3.10
C LEU A 178 -15.26 14.79 -1.81
N SER A 179 -15.53 14.02 -0.75
CA SER A 179 -15.91 14.58 0.55
C SER A 179 -14.75 15.33 1.23
N PHE A 180 -13.53 14.83 1.11
CA PHE A 180 -12.34 15.42 1.72
C PHE A 180 -11.90 16.69 1.02
N THR A 181 -11.87 16.69 -0.33
CA THR A 181 -11.42 17.83 -1.14
C THR A 181 -12.53 18.82 -1.48
N ARG A 182 -13.80 18.46 -1.25
CA ARG A 182 -14.99 19.22 -1.64
C ARG A 182 -15.09 19.49 -3.14
N VAL A 183 -14.48 18.66 -3.97
CA VAL A 183 -14.62 18.70 -5.44
C VAL A 183 -16.02 18.25 -5.84
N LYS A 184 -16.76 19.10 -6.56
CA LYS A 184 -18.16 18.81 -6.96
C LYS A 184 -18.24 17.89 -8.19
N LYS A 185 -17.33 18.02 -9.16
CA LYS A 185 -17.29 17.21 -10.39
C LYS A 185 -15.90 16.60 -10.55
N ALA A 186 -15.84 15.28 -10.56
CA ALA A 186 -14.61 14.51 -10.58
C ALA A 186 -14.15 14.11 -11.99
N THR A 187 -14.12 15.05 -12.93
CA THR A 187 -13.82 14.78 -14.36
C THR A 187 -12.39 14.27 -14.63
N LYS A 188 -11.49 14.47 -13.68
CA LYS A 188 -10.08 14.04 -13.80
C LYS A 188 -9.76 12.79 -12.97
N LEU A 189 -10.69 12.28 -12.14
CA LEU A 189 -10.47 11.07 -11.37
C LEU A 189 -10.49 9.84 -12.27
N VAL A 190 -9.53 8.96 -12.03
CA VAL A 190 -9.43 7.63 -12.64
C VAL A 190 -9.05 6.65 -11.54
N VAL A 191 -9.58 5.44 -11.58
CA VAL A 191 -9.15 4.37 -10.68
C VAL A 191 -8.24 3.43 -11.44
N ILE A 192 -7.01 3.30 -10.97
CA ILE A 192 -6.04 2.30 -11.43
C ILE A 192 -5.37 1.73 -10.18
N THR A 193 -5.61 0.47 -9.91
CA THR A 193 -5.06 -0.23 -8.76
C THR A 193 -3.54 -0.45 -8.89
N ASN A 194 -2.88 -0.80 -7.80
CA ASN A 194 -1.50 -1.26 -7.88
C ASN A 194 -1.46 -2.70 -8.45
N PRO A 195 -0.49 -3.04 -9.30
CA PRO A 195 -0.28 -4.41 -9.75
C PRO A 195 0.33 -5.27 -8.65
N ILE A 196 0.15 -6.57 -8.75
CA ILE A 196 0.94 -7.57 -8.03
C ILE A 196 2.40 -7.40 -8.43
N THR A 197 3.30 -7.31 -7.43
CA THR A 197 4.73 -7.03 -7.66
C THR A 197 5.62 -8.27 -7.62
N ILE A 198 5.04 -9.43 -7.34
CA ILE A 198 5.72 -10.73 -7.28
C ILE A 198 5.40 -11.57 -8.53
N PRO A 199 6.25 -12.57 -8.87
CA PRO A 199 5.95 -13.49 -9.96
C PRO A 199 4.60 -14.16 -9.81
N TYR A 200 3.89 -14.27 -10.91
CA TYR A 200 2.58 -14.90 -11.01
C TYR A 200 2.72 -16.36 -11.43
N ILE A 201 1.90 -17.25 -10.85
CA ILE A 201 1.85 -18.66 -11.24
C ILE A 201 0.45 -18.98 -11.79
N GLU A 202 0.42 -19.58 -12.97
CA GLU A 202 -0.81 -20.04 -13.63
C GLU A 202 -1.31 -21.38 -13.07
N GLU A 203 -0.41 -22.31 -12.71
CA GLU A 203 -0.72 -23.65 -12.24
C GLU A 203 -1.28 -23.68 -10.81
N TYR A 204 -2.54 -23.33 -10.65
CA TYR A 204 -3.20 -23.21 -9.35
C TYR A 204 -3.26 -24.51 -8.55
N GLU A 205 -3.58 -25.64 -9.20
CA GLU A 205 -3.73 -26.95 -8.53
C GLU A 205 -2.41 -27.39 -7.86
N LYS A 206 -1.29 -27.09 -8.50
CA LYS A 206 0.04 -27.37 -7.96
C LYS A 206 0.32 -26.52 -6.70
N ILE A 207 -0.11 -25.24 -6.70
CA ILE A 207 0.05 -24.36 -5.53
C ILE A 207 -0.69 -24.94 -4.33
N LEU A 208 -1.93 -25.39 -4.50
CA LEU A 208 -2.73 -25.92 -3.40
C LEU A 208 -2.11 -27.16 -2.74
N SER A 209 -1.36 -27.98 -3.50
CA SER A 209 -0.72 -29.17 -2.95
C SER A 209 0.41 -28.86 -1.97
N TYR A 210 1.00 -27.65 -2.02
CA TYR A 210 2.09 -27.23 -1.13
C TYR A 210 1.64 -26.51 0.12
N LYS A 211 0.33 -26.21 0.27
CA LYS A 211 -0.19 -25.44 1.40
C LYS A 211 0.01 -26.16 2.73
N LYS A 212 0.53 -25.42 3.69
CA LYS A 212 0.80 -25.86 5.06
C LYS A 212 -0.14 -25.14 6.02
N LYS A 213 -0.27 -25.67 7.22
CA LYS A 213 -1.00 -25.04 8.33
C LYS A 213 -0.19 -23.85 8.89
N GLU A 214 -0.04 -22.82 8.06
CA GLU A 214 0.74 -21.63 8.35
C GLU A 214 -0.13 -20.39 8.17
N ILE A 215 -0.11 -19.51 9.17
CA ILE A 215 -0.65 -18.16 9.12
C ILE A 215 0.54 -17.24 8.96
N ILE A 216 0.48 -16.30 8.03
CA ILE A 216 1.53 -15.30 7.84
C ILE A 216 1.01 -13.89 8.07
N TYR A 217 1.87 -13.07 8.62
CA TYR A 217 1.81 -11.62 8.54
C TYR A 217 2.97 -11.13 7.66
N VAL A 218 2.69 -10.19 6.75
CA VAL A 218 3.71 -9.58 5.90
C VAL A 218 3.58 -8.07 5.95
N GLY A 219 4.64 -7.38 6.37
CA GLY A 219 4.66 -5.93 6.41
C GLY A 219 5.58 -5.33 7.45
N ARG A 220 5.65 -4.00 7.47
CA ARG A 220 6.39 -3.27 8.50
C ARG A 220 5.78 -3.52 9.89
N ILE A 221 6.61 -3.66 10.89
CA ILE A 221 6.18 -3.87 12.28
C ILE A 221 6.15 -2.52 12.99
N ASP A 222 4.98 -1.86 12.95
CA ASP A 222 4.77 -0.58 13.61
C ASP A 222 3.46 -0.54 14.41
N TYR A 223 3.43 0.34 15.40
CA TYR A 223 2.29 0.50 16.30
C TYR A 223 1.13 1.25 15.66
N ASN A 224 1.39 2.30 14.89
CA ASN A 224 0.36 3.26 14.46
C ASN A 224 -0.47 2.76 13.29
N GLN A 225 0.17 2.19 12.28
CA GLN A 225 -0.50 1.79 11.03
C GLN A 225 -0.83 0.30 11.00
N LYS A 226 0.18 -0.55 11.21
CA LYS A 226 0.03 -2.01 11.00
C LYS A 226 -0.55 -2.75 12.19
N ARG A 227 -0.42 -2.19 13.40
CA ARG A 227 -1.02 -2.75 14.63
C ARG A 227 -0.71 -4.24 14.84
N VAL A 228 0.55 -4.64 14.64
CA VAL A 228 0.95 -6.07 14.64
C VAL A 228 0.72 -6.74 16.00
N TYR A 229 0.66 -6.01 17.11
CA TYR A 229 0.28 -6.55 18.41
C TYR A 229 -1.10 -7.24 18.37
N ARG A 230 -2.05 -6.77 17.54
CA ARG A 230 -3.36 -7.42 17.35
C ARG A 230 -3.24 -8.83 16.75
N VAL A 231 -2.26 -9.03 15.89
CA VAL A 231 -1.95 -10.37 15.32
C VAL A 231 -1.53 -11.33 16.43
N ILE A 232 -0.75 -10.85 17.40
CA ILE A 232 -0.31 -11.64 18.56
C ILE A 232 -1.49 -11.95 19.48
N GLU A 233 -2.39 -10.99 19.71
CA GLU A 233 -3.62 -11.18 20.48
C GLU A 233 -4.50 -12.29 19.86
N VAL A 234 -4.69 -12.26 18.56
CA VAL A 234 -5.43 -13.30 17.83
C VAL A 234 -4.71 -14.65 17.93
N TRP A 235 -3.40 -14.69 17.72
CA TRP A 235 -2.63 -15.92 17.79
C TRP A 235 -2.64 -16.57 19.18
N LYS A 236 -2.59 -15.76 20.24
CA LYS A 236 -2.73 -16.23 21.63
C LYS A 236 -4.00 -17.05 21.85
N LEU A 237 -5.11 -16.68 21.19
CA LEU A 237 -6.39 -17.38 21.28
C LEU A 237 -6.40 -18.69 20.45
N LEU A 238 -5.59 -18.75 19.39
CA LEU A 238 -5.55 -19.86 18.44
C LEU A 238 -4.50 -20.93 18.80
N GLU A 239 -3.33 -20.54 19.29
CA GLU A 239 -2.17 -21.42 19.39
C GLU A 239 -2.43 -22.71 20.16
N LYS A 240 -3.13 -22.64 21.31
CA LYS A 240 -3.42 -23.83 22.13
C LYS A 240 -4.45 -24.75 21.49
N LYS A 241 -5.40 -24.20 20.75
CA LYS A 241 -6.47 -24.95 20.10
C LYS A 241 -6.00 -25.67 18.83
N TYR A 242 -4.97 -25.14 18.17
CA TYR A 242 -4.48 -25.62 16.87
C TYR A 242 -2.97 -25.94 16.91
N PRO A 243 -2.58 -27.06 17.53
CA PRO A 243 -1.17 -27.40 17.75
C PRO A 243 -0.37 -27.63 16.46
N ASP A 244 -1.05 -27.92 15.34
CA ASP A 244 -0.43 -28.13 14.04
C ASP A 244 -0.20 -26.84 13.24
N TRP A 245 -0.76 -25.71 13.70
CA TRP A 245 -0.61 -24.43 13.04
C TRP A 245 0.52 -23.63 13.66
N LYS A 246 1.13 -22.76 12.86
CA LYS A 246 2.12 -21.76 13.31
C LYS A 246 1.84 -20.39 12.70
N LEU A 247 2.27 -19.35 13.40
CA LEU A 247 2.29 -17.96 12.93
C LEU A 247 3.70 -17.57 12.52
N ILE A 248 3.84 -16.97 11.35
CA ILE A 248 5.12 -16.46 10.84
C ILE A 248 4.95 -14.97 10.55
N ILE A 249 5.76 -14.14 11.19
CA ILE A 249 5.79 -12.68 11.01
C ILE A 249 6.97 -12.32 10.14
N ILE A 250 6.69 -11.85 8.92
CA ILE A 250 7.67 -11.45 7.92
C ILE A 250 7.68 -9.92 7.83
N GLY A 251 8.75 -9.32 8.27
CA GLY A 251 8.93 -7.88 8.29
C GLY A 251 9.86 -7.41 9.40
N ASP A 252 10.10 -6.11 9.41
CA ASP A 252 10.90 -5.44 10.43
C ASP A 252 10.27 -4.11 10.81
N GLY A 253 10.70 -3.50 11.88
CA GLY A 253 10.23 -2.21 12.37
C GLY A 253 10.48 -1.99 13.85
N GLU A 254 10.13 -0.79 14.31
CA GLU A 254 10.44 -0.30 15.67
C GLU A 254 9.79 -1.13 16.79
N GLU A 255 8.66 -1.77 16.54
CA GLU A 255 7.94 -2.56 17.55
C GLU A 255 8.38 -4.04 17.60
N LYS A 256 9.28 -4.50 16.70
CA LYS A 256 9.60 -5.93 16.58
C LYS A 256 10.11 -6.53 17.89
N SER A 257 11.16 -5.94 18.50
CA SER A 257 11.76 -6.46 19.73
C SER A 257 10.76 -6.50 20.89
N LYS A 258 9.88 -5.51 20.98
CA LYS A 258 8.81 -5.48 21.98
C LYS A 258 7.78 -6.59 21.79
N LEU A 259 7.41 -6.89 20.52
CA LEU A 259 6.48 -7.95 20.20
C LEU A 259 7.09 -9.35 20.37
N GLU A 260 8.38 -9.52 20.13
CA GLU A 260 9.13 -10.75 20.45
C GLU A 260 9.11 -11.01 21.96
N GLU A 261 9.42 -10.00 22.76
CA GLU A 261 9.37 -10.06 24.24
C GLU A 261 7.95 -10.38 24.73
N GLN A 262 6.93 -9.68 24.23
CA GLN A 262 5.52 -9.92 24.57
C GLN A 262 5.12 -11.38 24.25
N SER A 263 5.50 -11.89 23.09
CA SER A 263 5.21 -13.26 22.68
C SER A 263 5.84 -14.29 23.61
N PHE A 264 7.08 -14.04 24.06
CA PHE A 264 7.77 -14.86 25.03
C PHE A 264 7.08 -14.85 26.41
N GLN A 265 6.70 -13.65 26.90
CA GLN A 265 5.99 -13.50 28.18
C GLN A 265 4.60 -14.17 28.17
N LEU A 266 3.93 -14.20 27.03
CA LEU A 266 2.66 -14.92 26.82
C LEU A 266 2.83 -16.43 26.68
N GLY A 267 4.08 -16.94 26.65
CA GLY A 267 4.41 -18.35 26.52
C GLY A 267 4.06 -18.95 25.15
N LEU A 268 4.01 -18.11 24.10
CA LEU A 268 3.76 -18.56 22.73
C LEU A 268 5.00 -19.27 22.18
N LYS A 269 4.81 -20.45 21.59
CA LYS A 269 5.89 -21.34 21.14
C LYS A 269 5.95 -21.52 19.63
N ARG A 270 4.83 -21.33 18.94
CA ARG A 270 4.70 -21.53 17.49
C ARG A 270 4.49 -20.24 16.74
N ILE A 271 5.18 -19.20 17.19
CA ILE A 271 5.33 -17.91 16.51
C ILE A 271 6.80 -17.73 16.10
N VAL A 272 7.04 -17.27 14.88
CA VAL A 272 8.38 -17.03 14.34
C VAL A 272 8.45 -15.62 13.76
N PHE A 273 9.47 -14.86 14.15
CA PHE A 273 9.76 -13.55 13.58
C PHE A 273 10.95 -13.69 12.61
N GLU A 274 10.68 -13.61 11.33
CA GLU A 274 11.66 -13.86 10.26
C GLU A 274 12.50 -12.62 9.88
N GLY A 275 12.10 -11.43 10.37
CA GLY A 275 12.71 -10.18 9.94
C GLY A 275 12.32 -9.82 8.49
N PHE A 276 13.06 -8.90 7.91
CA PHE A 276 12.82 -8.46 6.52
C PHE A 276 13.31 -9.53 5.54
N LYS A 277 12.37 -10.25 4.91
CA LYS A 277 12.64 -11.28 3.90
C LYS A 277 11.71 -11.13 2.69
N ASN A 278 12.06 -11.81 1.59
CA ASN A 278 11.19 -11.91 0.43
C ASN A 278 9.93 -12.72 0.76
N PRO A 279 8.74 -12.13 0.71
CA PRO A 279 7.50 -12.81 1.11
C PRO A 279 7.07 -13.93 0.17
N LEU A 280 7.60 -13.98 -1.05
CA LEU A 280 7.26 -14.98 -2.06
C LEU A 280 7.42 -16.41 -1.54
N GLU A 281 8.51 -16.70 -0.84
CA GLU A 281 8.77 -18.04 -0.30
C GLU A 281 7.76 -18.46 0.77
N TYR A 282 7.14 -17.50 1.44
CA TYR A 282 6.11 -17.74 2.45
C TYR A 282 4.72 -17.86 1.80
N TYR A 283 4.41 -17.04 0.79
CA TYR A 283 3.15 -17.15 0.06
C TYR A 283 2.96 -18.52 -0.58
N LYS A 284 4.03 -19.18 -1.03
CA LYS A 284 3.98 -20.55 -1.60
C LYS A 284 3.34 -21.55 -0.64
N TYR A 285 3.65 -21.45 0.64
CA TYR A 285 3.30 -22.47 1.63
C TYR A 285 2.17 -22.06 2.57
N ALA A 286 2.03 -20.80 2.89
CA ALA A 286 1.03 -20.33 3.84
C ALA A 286 -0.40 -20.56 3.34
N SER A 287 -1.30 -20.89 4.26
CA SER A 287 -2.73 -21.04 4.01
C SER A 287 -3.50 -19.75 4.28
N LEU A 288 -3.13 -19.01 5.32
CA LEU A 288 -3.82 -17.79 5.75
C LEU A 288 -2.85 -16.61 5.82
N LEU A 289 -3.32 -15.43 5.45
CA LEU A 289 -2.66 -14.13 5.67
C LEU A 289 -3.50 -13.35 6.68
N ILE A 290 -2.90 -12.87 7.75
CA ILE A 290 -3.56 -12.00 8.71
C ILE A 290 -3.07 -10.56 8.58
N LEU A 291 -3.99 -9.59 8.49
CA LEU A 291 -3.68 -8.17 8.40
C LEU A 291 -4.63 -7.34 9.27
N THR A 292 -4.08 -6.67 10.29
CA THR A 292 -4.84 -5.93 11.30
C THR A 292 -4.59 -4.41 11.23
N SER A 293 -4.18 -3.93 10.04
CA SER A 293 -3.83 -2.53 9.81
C SER A 293 -4.98 -1.58 10.14
N GLU A 294 -4.64 -0.44 10.73
CA GLU A 294 -5.58 0.64 11.04
C GLU A 294 -5.99 1.43 9.79
N TYR A 295 -5.08 1.58 8.85
CA TYR A 295 -5.31 2.21 7.55
C TYR A 295 -4.30 1.75 6.52
N GLU A 296 -4.73 1.70 5.25
CA GLU A 296 -3.91 1.37 4.08
C GLU A 296 -4.30 2.25 2.89
N GLY A 297 -3.38 2.37 1.94
CA GLY A 297 -3.72 2.91 0.63
C GLY A 297 -4.22 1.82 -0.31
N PHE A 298 -3.38 0.84 -0.57
CA PHE A 298 -3.68 -0.40 -1.26
C PHE A 298 -2.71 -1.45 -0.74
N PRO A 299 -3.15 -2.38 0.09
CA PRO A 299 -2.27 -3.34 0.75
C PRO A 299 -1.82 -4.43 -0.23
N LEU A 300 -0.69 -4.23 -0.89
CA LEU A 300 -0.11 -5.15 -1.89
C LEU A 300 -0.06 -6.61 -1.43
N VAL A 301 0.22 -6.82 -0.14
CA VAL A 301 0.34 -8.16 0.47
C VAL A 301 -0.94 -8.99 0.36
N ILE A 302 -2.12 -8.36 0.25
CA ILE A 302 -3.38 -9.08 0.07
C ILE A 302 -3.46 -9.68 -1.34
N PRO A 303 -3.46 -8.90 -2.45
CA PRO A 303 -3.51 -9.49 -3.79
C PRO A 303 -2.29 -10.37 -4.11
N GLU A 304 -1.12 -10.09 -3.55
CA GLU A 304 0.06 -10.95 -3.67
C GLU A 304 -0.18 -12.32 -3.01
N GLY A 305 -0.64 -12.36 -1.76
CA GLY A 305 -1.00 -13.60 -1.09
C GLY A 305 -2.10 -14.35 -1.82
N MET A 306 -3.17 -13.65 -2.23
CA MET A 306 -4.27 -14.22 -3.01
C MET A 306 -3.81 -14.84 -4.32
N ALA A 307 -2.85 -14.23 -5.03
CA ALA A 307 -2.26 -14.77 -6.25
C ALA A 307 -1.57 -16.13 -6.05
N TRP A 308 -1.16 -16.40 -4.82
CA TRP A 308 -0.59 -17.68 -4.39
C TRP A 308 -1.57 -18.55 -3.61
N GLY A 309 -2.87 -18.25 -3.64
CA GLY A 309 -3.89 -19.02 -2.94
C GLY A 309 -3.81 -18.94 -1.41
N VAL A 310 -3.26 -17.86 -0.87
CA VAL A 310 -3.32 -17.55 0.56
C VAL A 310 -4.61 -16.80 0.84
N VAL A 311 -5.41 -17.26 1.79
CA VAL A 311 -6.69 -16.65 2.14
C VAL A 311 -6.48 -15.48 3.10
N PRO A 312 -6.87 -14.25 2.74
CA PRO A 312 -6.74 -13.10 3.61
C PRO A 312 -7.78 -13.10 4.74
N CYS A 313 -7.31 -12.84 5.95
CA CYS A 313 -8.11 -12.55 7.15
C CYS A 313 -7.77 -11.13 7.60
N VAL A 314 -8.68 -10.19 7.39
CA VAL A 314 -8.36 -8.77 7.45
C VAL A 314 -9.30 -7.98 8.37
N TYR A 315 -8.79 -6.89 8.94
CA TYR A 315 -9.59 -5.92 9.66
C TYR A 315 -10.16 -4.87 8.70
N GLY A 316 -11.47 -4.63 8.76
CA GLY A 316 -12.23 -3.75 7.87
C GLY A 316 -12.11 -2.26 8.19
N SER A 317 -10.96 -1.76 8.61
CA SER A 317 -10.72 -0.39 9.07
C SER A 317 -10.61 0.67 7.95
N TYR A 318 -10.53 0.26 6.70
CA TYR A 318 -10.38 1.14 5.54
C TYR A 318 -11.18 0.62 4.33
N SER A 319 -11.73 1.54 3.53
CA SER A 319 -12.70 1.19 2.49
C SER A 319 -12.15 0.33 1.35
N ALA A 320 -10.88 0.49 0.98
CA ALA A 320 -10.28 -0.30 -0.12
C ALA A 320 -10.21 -1.80 0.16
N VAL A 321 -10.24 -2.23 1.43
CA VAL A 321 -10.21 -3.67 1.75
C VAL A 321 -11.45 -4.38 1.21
N TYR A 322 -12.61 -3.73 1.20
CA TYR A 322 -13.88 -4.27 0.68
C TYR A 322 -13.92 -4.37 -0.85
N ASP A 323 -13.04 -3.65 -1.55
CA ASP A 323 -12.89 -3.80 -3.00
C ASP A 323 -12.04 -5.03 -3.33
N ILE A 324 -11.10 -5.41 -2.46
CA ILE A 324 -10.17 -6.54 -2.65
C ILE A 324 -10.73 -7.84 -2.07
N VAL A 325 -11.26 -7.79 -0.86
CA VAL A 325 -11.78 -8.96 -0.13
C VAL A 325 -13.29 -8.90 -0.11
N LYS A 326 -13.93 -10.01 -0.48
CA LYS A 326 -15.37 -10.24 -0.32
C LYS A 326 -15.55 -11.24 0.81
N ASP A 327 -16.16 -10.78 1.89
CA ASP A 327 -16.31 -11.56 3.12
C ASP A 327 -16.96 -12.91 2.85
N ASP A 328 -16.43 -13.95 3.46
CA ASP A 328 -16.83 -15.36 3.30
C ASP A 328 -16.76 -15.93 1.87
N VAL A 329 -16.27 -15.16 0.89
CA VAL A 329 -16.10 -15.61 -0.51
C VAL A 329 -14.63 -15.87 -0.82
N ASN A 330 -13.77 -14.84 -0.71
CA ASN A 330 -12.34 -14.93 -1.03
C ASN A 330 -11.43 -14.55 0.14
N GLY A 331 -12.00 -14.39 1.33
CA GLY A 331 -11.31 -14.04 2.57
C GLY A 331 -12.29 -13.79 3.70
N ILE A 332 -11.77 -13.36 4.84
CA ILE A 332 -12.55 -12.96 6.02
C ILE A 332 -12.30 -11.48 6.29
N ILE A 333 -13.38 -10.73 6.49
CA ILE A 333 -13.32 -9.34 6.97
C ILE A 333 -13.90 -9.28 8.39
N ILE A 334 -13.13 -8.73 9.32
CA ILE A 334 -13.62 -8.43 10.67
C ILE A 334 -14.05 -6.96 10.68
N GLU A 335 -15.34 -6.74 10.81
CA GLU A 335 -15.93 -5.40 10.86
C GLU A 335 -15.52 -4.66 12.14
N PRO A 336 -15.19 -3.37 12.07
CA PRO A 336 -14.96 -2.55 13.26
C PRO A 336 -16.20 -2.51 14.16
N GLN A 337 -16.05 -2.87 15.43
CA GLN A 337 -17.11 -2.71 16.44
C GLN A 337 -16.82 -1.47 17.29
N LYS A 338 -17.63 -0.42 17.18
CA LYS A 338 -17.43 0.86 17.89
C LYS A 338 -16.01 1.43 17.72
N ASP A 339 -15.46 1.28 16.50
CA ASP A 339 -14.09 1.67 16.13
C ASP A 339 -12.97 0.88 16.86
N GLU A 340 -13.31 -0.26 17.51
CA GLU A 340 -12.34 -1.14 18.17
C GLU A 340 -12.15 -2.44 17.39
N PHE A 341 -10.96 -3.01 17.53
CA PHE A 341 -10.60 -4.30 16.95
C PHE A 341 -11.04 -5.43 17.89
N ASP A 342 -11.75 -6.41 17.33
CA ASP A 342 -12.24 -7.59 18.06
C ASP A 342 -11.36 -8.82 17.72
N ALA A 343 -10.38 -9.09 18.60
CA ALA A 343 -9.47 -10.23 18.45
C ALA A 343 -10.18 -11.58 18.62
N GLU A 344 -11.20 -11.66 19.48
CA GLU A 344 -11.97 -12.88 19.73
C GLU A 344 -12.78 -13.27 18.49
N ASN A 345 -13.50 -12.31 17.89
CA ASN A 345 -14.24 -12.53 16.65
C ASN A 345 -13.30 -12.94 15.51
N MET A 346 -12.15 -12.28 15.38
CA MET A 346 -11.16 -12.67 14.35
C MET A 346 -10.64 -14.09 14.57
N ALA A 347 -10.30 -14.46 15.80
CA ALA A 347 -9.84 -15.79 16.15
C ALA A 347 -10.94 -16.85 15.91
N GLU A 348 -12.18 -16.56 16.26
CA GLU A 348 -13.32 -17.46 16.03
C GLU A 348 -13.53 -17.73 14.53
N ARG A 349 -13.61 -16.68 13.72
CA ARG A 349 -13.81 -16.82 12.28
C ARG A 349 -12.64 -17.53 11.58
N MET A 350 -11.40 -17.23 11.98
CA MET A 350 -10.22 -17.96 11.49
C MET A 350 -10.27 -19.44 11.90
N SER A 351 -10.73 -19.76 13.13
CA SER A 351 -10.89 -21.13 13.61
C SER A 351 -11.79 -21.97 12.70
N LEU A 352 -12.88 -21.40 12.19
CA LEU A 352 -13.79 -22.08 11.26
C LEU A 352 -13.08 -22.50 9.97
N LEU A 353 -12.17 -21.67 9.44
CA LEU A 353 -11.37 -22.02 8.27
C LEU A 353 -10.25 -23.01 8.59
N MET A 354 -9.64 -22.91 9.77
CA MET A 354 -8.55 -23.80 10.19
C MET A 354 -9.03 -25.24 10.40
N CYS A 355 -10.31 -25.43 10.72
CA CYS A 355 -10.95 -26.73 10.89
C CYS A 355 -11.55 -27.31 9.60
N ASP A 356 -11.93 -26.46 8.64
CA ASP A 356 -12.61 -26.86 7.40
C ASP A 356 -11.70 -26.69 6.18
N ASN A 357 -10.97 -27.76 5.88
CA ASN A 357 -10.03 -27.77 4.74
C ASN A 357 -10.73 -27.64 3.38
N VAL A 358 -11.99 -28.05 3.27
CA VAL A 358 -12.76 -27.92 2.02
C VAL A 358 -13.11 -26.45 1.77
N ARG A 359 -13.68 -25.80 2.80
CA ARG A 359 -14.00 -24.37 2.74
C ARG A 359 -12.76 -23.53 2.51
N LEU A 360 -11.64 -23.85 3.19
CA LEU A 360 -10.36 -23.14 3.01
C LEU A 360 -9.87 -23.23 1.56
N LYS A 361 -9.91 -24.40 0.94
CA LYS A 361 -9.52 -24.60 -0.46
C LYS A 361 -10.43 -23.87 -1.44
N LEU A 362 -11.74 -23.86 -1.21
CA LEU A 362 -12.69 -23.13 -2.05
C LEU A 362 -12.45 -21.63 -1.97
N MET A 363 -12.25 -21.10 -0.75
CA MET A 363 -11.95 -19.68 -0.53
C MET A 363 -10.60 -19.30 -1.13
N ALA A 364 -9.58 -20.14 -1.04
CA ALA A 364 -8.27 -19.95 -1.66
C ALA A 364 -8.38 -19.88 -3.20
N LYS A 365 -9.24 -20.71 -3.81
CA LYS A 365 -9.52 -20.65 -5.25
C LYS A 365 -10.19 -19.33 -5.64
N ALA A 366 -11.19 -18.90 -4.89
CA ALA A 366 -11.86 -17.63 -5.12
C ALA A 366 -10.90 -16.43 -4.92
N ALA A 367 -10.02 -16.49 -3.92
CA ALA A 367 -8.97 -15.49 -3.71
C ALA A 367 -8.04 -15.39 -4.92
N LYS A 368 -7.55 -16.53 -5.43
CA LYS A 368 -6.71 -16.57 -6.63
C LYS A 368 -7.43 -16.00 -7.86
N GLN A 369 -8.70 -16.33 -8.07
CA GLN A 369 -9.47 -15.78 -9.19
C GLN A 369 -9.61 -14.26 -9.08
N MET A 370 -9.89 -13.75 -7.89
CA MET A 370 -10.00 -12.31 -7.63
C MET A 370 -8.69 -11.57 -7.87
N SER A 371 -7.54 -12.18 -7.56
CA SER A 371 -6.23 -11.56 -7.74
C SER A 371 -5.88 -11.27 -9.20
N ASN A 372 -6.52 -11.94 -10.17
CA ASN A 372 -6.22 -11.77 -11.60
C ASN A 372 -6.43 -10.32 -12.08
N GLN A 373 -7.41 -9.61 -11.52
CA GLN A 373 -7.64 -8.20 -11.84
C GLN A 373 -6.50 -7.26 -11.43
N TYR A 374 -5.62 -7.72 -10.54
CA TYR A 374 -4.43 -7.01 -10.09
C TYR A 374 -3.15 -7.50 -10.76
N SER A 375 -3.26 -8.35 -11.79
CA SER A 375 -2.09 -8.78 -12.55
C SER A 375 -1.41 -7.59 -13.22
N LEU A 376 -0.11 -7.69 -13.44
CA LEU A 376 0.65 -6.63 -14.09
C LEU A 376 0.11 -6.31 -15.50
N ASP A 377 -0.39 -7.31 -16.22
CA ASP A 377 -0.97 -7.14 -17.55
C ASP A 377 -2.23 -6.27 -17.49
N VAL A 378 -3.20 -6.62 -16.64
CA VAL A 378 -4.47 -5.88 -16.50
C VAL A 378 -4.23 -4.43 -16.05
N VAL A 379 -3.33 -4.25 -15.08
CA VAL A 379 -3.04 -2.90 -14.56
C VAL A 379 -2.26 -2.07 -15.59
N SER A 380 -1.27 -2.64 -16.27
CA SER A 380 -0.53 -1.92 -17.31
C SER A 380 -1.41 -1.55 -18.51
N ASP A 381 -2.35 -2.40 -18.90
CA ASP A 381 -3.35 -2.07 -19.94
C ASP A 381 -4.21 -0.88 -19.55
N SER A 382 -4.57 -0.77 -18.26
CA SER A 382 -5.31 0.40 -17.76
C SER A 382 -4.48 1.69 -17.86
N TRP A 383 -3.17 1.62 -17.64
CA TRP A 383 -2.27 2.74 -17.87
C TRP A 383 -2.16 3.10 -19.35
N TYR A 384 -2.01 2.11 -20.25
CA TYR A 384 -1.92 2.38 -21.69
C TYR A 384 -3.18 3.05 -22.24
N LYS A 385 -4.37 2.64 -21.80
CA LYS A 385 -5.63 3.32 -22.15
C LYS A 385 -5.66 4.79 -21.72
N LEU A 386 -4.94 5.13 -20.65
CA LEU A 386 -4.86 6.50 -20.16
C LEU A 386 -3.82 7.34 -20.92
N PHE A 387 -2.81 6.70 -21.49
CA PHE A 387 -1.74 7.39 -22.24
C PHE A 387 -2.22 7.92 -23.60
N VAL A 388 -3.19 7.27 -24.21
CA VAL A 388 -3.85 7.68 -25.46
C VAL A 388 -4.85 8.80 -25.18
#